data_9bb9e4c6bb3e8ef438ed2c2bb2a3de34
#
_entry.id   9bb9e4c6bb3e8ef438ed2c2bb2a3de34
#
_cell.length_a   1.000
_cell.length_b   1.000
_cell.length_c   1.000
_cell.angle_alpha   90.00
_cell.angle_beta   90.00
_cell.angle_gamma   90.00
#
_symmetry.space_group_name_H-M   'P 1'
#
loop_
_entity.id
_entity.type
_entity.pdbx_description
1 polymer ?
#
loop_
_entity_poly.entity_id
_entity_poly.type
_entity_poly.pdbx_seq_one_letter_code
_entity_poly.pdbx_strand_id
1 'polypeptide(L)'
;MGNEKFIKECIHQVVFYYNDHVDTLKGENNFIENKDVFVVWSCKTLQNNKALLSTNQKDGMYYEITYNGDKKELYLDAYKKFENKCIKIEED
;
A
#
# COMPACT_ATOMS: atom_id res chain seq x y z
N MET A 1 17.35 2.25 -4.70
CA MET A 1 16.95 2.41 -3.28
C MET A 1 17.05 1.07 -2.57
N GLY A 2 17.62 1.04 -1.37
CA GLY A 2 17.67 -0.17 -0.59
C GLY A 2 16.29 -0.56 -0.09
N ASN A 3 16.10 -1.85 0.21
CA ASN A 3 14.77 -2.35 0.57
C ASN A 3 14.18 -1.68 1.81
N GLU A 4 14.98 -1.50 2.86
CA GLU A 4 14.50 -0.89 4.09
C GLU A 4 14.04 0.56 3.87
N LYS A 5 14.83 1.33 3.15
CA LYS A 5 14.49 2.72 2.83
C LYS A 5 13.23 2.78 1.97
N PHE A 6 13.11 1.86 1.00
CA PHE A 6 11.94 1.79 0.14
C PHE A 6 10.67 1.52 0.94
N ILE A 7 10.73 0.54 1.87
CA ILE A 7 9.56 0.20 2.68
C ILE A 7 9.12 1.38 3.56
N LYS A 8 10.07 2.08 4.16
CA LYS A 8 9.76 3.27 4.95
C LYS A 8 9.06 4.34 4.11
N GLU A 9 9.56 4.55 2.91
CA GLU A 9 8.96 5.52 1.99
C GLU A 9 7.56 5.08 1.57
N CYS A 10 7.36 3.78 1.31
CA CYS A 10 6.04 3.26 0.96
C CYS A 10 5.02 3.51 2.08
N ILE A 11 5.39 3.20 3.32
CA ILE A 11 4.51 3.41 4.47
C ILE A 11 4.15 4.89 4.59
N HIS A 12 5.14 5.75 4.44
CA HIS A 12 4.94 7.20 4.50
C HIS A 12 3.95 7.67 3.43
N GLN A 13 4.09 7.18 2.21
CA GLN A 13 3.22 7.57 1.10
C GLN A 13 1.79 7.06 1.30
N VAL A 14 1.61 5.86 1.85
CA VAL A 14 0.27 5.34 2.12
C VAL A 14 -0.41 6.16 3.20
N VAL A 15 0.30 6.50 4.28
CA VAL A 15 -0.24 7.36 5.35
C VAL A 15 -0.66 8.71 4.78
N PHE A 16 0.21 9.31 3.98
CA PHE A 16 -0.06 10.61 3.38
C PHE A 16 -1.29 10.56 2.47
N TYR A 17 -1.34 9.55 1.61
CA TYR A 17 -2.47 9.38 0.68
C TYR A 17 -3.78 9.18 1.44
N TYR A 18 -3.78 8.26 2.42
CA TYR A 18 -4.99 7.98 3.19
C TYR A 18 -5.49 9.24 3.91
N ASN A 19 -4.59 9.93 4.61
CA ASN A 19 -4.97 11.10 5.41
C ASN A 19 -5.43 12.27 4.54
N ASP A 20 -4.93 12.36 3.32
CA ASP A 20 -5.34 13.38 2.35
C ASP A 20 -6.75 13.11 1.81
N HIS A 21 -7.19 11.86 1.83
CA HIS A 21 -8.48 11.44 1.26
C HIS A 21 -9.54 11.13 2.30
N VAL A 22 -9.19 11.17 3.59
CA VAL A 22 -10.17 10.89 4.64
C VAL A 22 -11.16 12.06 4.77
N ASP A 23 -12.43 11.72 4.99
CA ASP A 23 -13.48 12.73 5.14
C ASP A 23 -13.44 13.33 6.55
N THR A 24 -12.88 14.53 6.67
CA THR A 24 -12.76 15.24 7.94
C THR A 24 -14.03 16.01 8.33
N LEU A 25 -15.01 16.12 7.42
CA LEU A 25 -16.23 16.86 7.67
C LEU A 25 -17.14 16.15 8.68
N LYS A 26 -16.90 14.87 8.95
CA LYS A 26 -17.68 14.11 9.93
C LYS A 26 -17.25 14.36 11.37
N GLY A 27 -16.32 15.28 11.59
CA GLY A 27 -15.91 15.69 12.92
C GLY A 27 -15.08 14.67 13.70
N GLU A 28 -14.72 13.56 13.10
CA GLU A 28 -13.88 12.54 13.70
C GLU A 28 -12.49 12.58 13.10
N ASN A 29 -11.49 12.42 13.96
CA ASN A 29 -10.11 12.32 13.51
C ASN A 29 -9.84 10.86 13.10
N ASN A 30 -10.03 10.57 11.84
CA ASN A 30 -9.83 9.23 11.27
C ASN A 30 -8.45 9.06 10.64
N PHE A 31 -7.51 9.94 10.97
CA PHE A 31 -6.16 9.86 10.43
C PHE A 31 -5.45 8.60 10.94
N ILE A 32 -4.61 8.05 10.08
CA ILE A 32 -3.80 6.89 10.42
C ILE A 32 -2.35 7.31 10.64
N GLU A 33 -1.60 6.44 11.29
CA GLU A 33 -0.18 6.60 11.54
C GLU A 33 0.59 5.47 10.87
N ASN A 34 1.91 5.54 10.89
CA ASN A 34 2.75 4.52 10.27
C ASN A 34 2.46 3.10 10.79
N LYS A 35 2.15 2.97 12.08
CA LYS A 35 1.85 1.67 12.70
C LYS A 35 0.58 1.02 12.15
N ASP A 36 -0.27 1.80 11.48
CA ASP A 36 -1.53 1.32 10.95
C ASP A 36 -1.40 0.75 9.54
N VAL A 37 -0.21 0.85 8.95
CA VAL A 37 0.09 0.38 7.59
C VAL A 37 0.92 -0.89 7.67
N PHE A 38 0.59 -1.88 6.87
CA PHE A 38 1.38 -3.10 6.78
C PHE A 38 1.69 -3.46 5.34
N VAL A 39 2.79 -4.18 5.16
CA VAL A 39 3.23 -4.64 3.85
C VAL A 39 2.68 -6.03 3.61
N VAL A 40 1.95 -6.21 2.51
CA VAL A 40 1.43 -7.51 2.11
C VAL A 40 2.55 -8.33 1.47
N TRP A 41 3.28 -7.71 0.54
CA TRP A 41 4.49 -8.29 -0.04
C TRP A 41 5.35 -7.17 -0.64
N SER A 42 6.62 -7.49 -0.87
CA SER A 42 7.53 -6.58 -1.56
C SER A 42 8.58 -7.36 -2.31
N CYS A 43 9.13 -6.76 -3.35
CA CYS A 43 10.23 -7.34 -4.10
C CYS A 43 11.13 -6.25 -4.65
N LYS A 44 12.36 -6.65 -4.96
CA LYS A 44 13.33 -5.79 -5.60
C LYS A 44 13.92 -6.53 -6.80
N THR A 45 13.95 -5.87 -7.94
CA THR A 45 14.54 -6.40 -9.16
C THR A 45 15.45 -5.34 -9.75
N LEU A 46 16.78 -5.61 -9.73
CA LEU A 46 17.79 -4.65 -10.17
C LEU A 46 17.66 -3.35 -9.36
N GLN A 47 17.46 -2.21 -10.03
CA GLN A 47 17.29 -0.93 -9.34
C GLN A 47 15.84 -0.56 -9.08
N ASN A 48 14.91 -1.46 -9.39
CA ASN A 48 13.47 -1.21 -9.22
C ASN A 48 12.95 -1.94 -7.99
N ASN A 49 11.98 -1.32 -7.32
CA ASN A 49 11.34 -1.90 -6.14
C ASN A 49 9.83 -1.85 -6.32
N LYS A 50 9.14 -2.83 -5.75
CA LYS A 50 7.68 -2.88 -5.79
C LYS A 50 7.14 -3.44 -4.48
N ALA A 51 6.02 -2.91 -4.02
CA ALA A 51 5.36 -3.40 -2.81
C ALA A 51 3.86 -3.24 -2.89
N LEU A 52 3.15 -4.13 -2.23
CA LEU A 52 1.72 -4.01 -2.01
C LEU A 52 1.51 -3.82 -0.51
N LEU A 53 0.77 -2.78 -0.16
CA LEU A 53 0.51 -2.42 1.23
C LEU A 53 -0.99 -2.27 1.47
N SER A 54 -1.38 -2.35 2.74
CA SER A 54 -2.73 -2.05 3.15
C SER A 54 -2.70 -1.44 4.55
N THR A 55 -3.88 -1.14 5.09
CA THR A 55 -4.00 -0.55 6.42
C THR A 55 -4.94 -1.38 7.28
N ASN A 56 -4.97 -1.08 8.57
CA ASN A 56 -5.91 -1.71 9.49
C ASN A 56 -7.34 -1.12 9.39
N GLN A 57 -7.55 -0.20 8.46
CA GLN A 57 -8.89 0.35 8.24
C GLN A 57 -9.74 -0.63 7.43
N LYS A 58 -11.05 -0.65 7.71
CA LYS A 58 -11.98 -1.61 7.09
C LYS A 58 -12.59 -1.03 5.82
N ASP A 59 -11.77 -0.46 4.97
CA ASP A 59 -12.22 0.14 3.71
C ASP A 59 -11.92 -0.72 2.49
N GLY A 60 -11.20 -1.83 2.66
CA GLY A 60 -10.86 -2.73 1.56
C GLY A 60 -9.81 -2.18 0.61
N MET A 61 -9.10 -1.14 1.00
CA MET A 61 -8.11 -0.50 0.12
C MET A 61 -6.76 -1.19 0.18
N TYR A 62 -6.12 -1.28 -0.98
CA TYR A 62 -4.75 -1.74 -1.16
C TYR A 62 -3.98 -0.73 -1.96
N TYR A 63 -2.69 -0.64 -1.71
CA TYR A 63 -1.82 0.35 -2.33
C TYR A 63 -0.61 -0.36 -2.92
N GLU A 64 -0.44 -0.25 -4.23
CA GLU A 64 0.72 -0.81 -4.91
C GLU A 64 1.67 0.34 -5.21
N ILE A 65 2.90 0.22 -4.72
CA ILE A 65 3.90 1.26 -4.92
C ILE A 65 5.06 0.67 -5.72
N THR A 66 5.42 1.37 -6.77
CA THR A 66 6.50 0.99 -7.67
C THR A 66 7.52 2.11 -7.72
N TYR A 67 8.78 1.75 -7.48
CA TYR A 67 9.90 2.69 -7.63
C TYR A 67 10.71 2.32 -8.87
N ASN A 68 10.85 3.29 -9.77
CA ASN A 68 11.72 3.18 -10.94
C ASN A 68 13.06 3.83 -10.60
N GLY A 69 14.09 3.01 -10.39
CA GLY A 69 15.38 3.50 -9.95
C GLY A 69 16.13 4.30 -11.00
N ASP A 70 15.88 4.03 -12.28
CA ASP A 70 16.53 4.77 -13.37
C ASP A 70 16.03 6.21 -13.43
N LYS A 71 14.73 6.39 -13.25
CA LYS A 71 14.09 7.71 -13.30
C LYS A 71 13.97 8.36 -11.94
N LYS A 72 14.22 7.62 -10.85
CA LYS A 72 14.03 8.08 -9.47
C LYS A 72 12.62 8.58 -9.24
N GLU A 73 11.64 7.81 -9.74
CA GLU A 73 10.24 8.13 -9.63
C GLU A 73 9.51 7.03 -8.87
N LEU A 74 8.56 7.45 -8.05
CA LEU A 74 7.71 6.56 -7.29
C LEU A 74 6.27 6.70 -7.77
N TYR A 75 5.60 5.57 -7.99
CA TYR A 75 4.20 5.54 -8.42
C TYR A 75 3.37 4.85 -7.35
N LEU A 76 2.23 5.42 -7.03
CA LEU A 76 1.27 4.85 -6.09
C LEU A 76 -0.03 4.58 -6.82
N ASP A 77 -0.46 3.30 -6.80
CA ASP A 77 -1.75 2.90 -7.35
C ASP A 77 -2.64 2.44 -6.20
N ALA A 78 -3.83 3.00 -6.11
CA ALA A 78 -4.78 2.68 -5.06
C ALA A 78 -5.88 1.80 -5.64
N TYR A 79 -6.09 0.62 -5.01
CA TYR A 79 -7.09 -0.36 -5.45
C TYR A 79 -8.06 -0.65 -4.32
N LYS A 80 -9.31 -0.87 -4.66
CA LYS A 80 -10.30 -1.33 -3.70
C LYS A 80 -10.56 -2.82 -3.93
N LYS A 81 -10.44 -3.60 -2.86
CA LYS A 81 -10.77 -5.01 -2.89
C LYS A 81 -12.27 -5.16 -3.15
N PHE A 82 -12.61 -5.76 -4.25
CA PHE A 82 -14.01 -5.92 -4.64
C PHE A 82 -14.66 -7.13 -3.97
N GLU A 83 -13.93 -8.25 -3.95
CA GLU A 83 -14.50 -9.50 -3.49
C GLU A 83 -13.40 -10.46 -3.06
N ASN A 84 -13.73 -11.33 -2.11
CA ASN A 84 -12.88 -12.48 -1.76
C ASN A 84 -13.74 -13.73 -1.97
N LYS A 85 -13.36 -14.53 -2.95
CA LYS A 85 -14.12 -15.72 -3.31
C LYS A 85 -13.28 -16.98 -3.10
N CYS A 86 -13.82 -17.91 -2.36
CA CYS A 86 -13.16 -19.21 -2.16
C CYS A 86 -13.57 -20.16 -3.30
N ILE A 87 -12.58 -20.67 -4.00
CA ILE A 87 -12.78 -21.62 -5.08
C ILE A 87 -12.03 -22.89 -4.70
N LYS A 88 -12.76 -24.00 -4.57
CA LYS A 88 -12.13 -25.28 -4.27
C LYS A 88 -11.61 -25.90 -5.55
N ILE A 89 -10.40 -26.41 -5.48
CA ILE A 89 -9.76 -27.05 -6.61
C ILE A 89 -9.73 -28.55 -6.37
N GLU A 90 -10.16 -29.31 -7.37
CA GLU A 90 -10.02 -30.77 -7.36
C GLU A 90 -8.67 -31.12 -7.97
N GLU A 91 -7.83 -31.79 -7.19
CA GLU A 91 -6.52 -32.24 -7.65
C GLU A 91 -6.48 -33.77 -7.65
N ASP A 92 -5.86 -34.34 -8.66
CA ASP A 92 -5.66 -35.79 -8.76
C ASP A 92 -4.52 -36.27 -7.86
#